data_824502a75930049c3a670b6600678b70
#
_entry.id   824502a75930049c3a670b6600678b70
#
_cell.length_a   1.000
_cell.length_b   1.000
_cell.length_c   1.000
_cell.angle_alpha   90.00
_cell.angle_beta   90.00
_cell.angle_gamma   90.00
#
_symmetry.space_group_name_H-M   'P 1'
#
loop_
_entity.id
_entity.type
_entity.pdbx_description
1 polymer ?
#
loop_
_entity_poly.entity_id
_entity_poly.type
_entity_poly.pdbx_seq_one_letter_code
_entity_poly.pdbx_strand_id
1 'polypeptide(L)'
;MAVRPRFDADGTLTVFLAGTLDAGCVADVDRALESARRLHRPIVIDLSKVRLIDRPTTQYLVDVMADDVRLTNCPEHVRLWIYRESGARSL
;
A
#
# COMPACT_ATOMS: atom_id res chain seq x y z
N MET A 1 -1.34 -1.39 14.44
CA MET A 1 -1.60 -1.06 13.02
C MET A 1 -2.18 0.35 12.91
N ALA A 2 -1.66 1.14 12.00
CA ALA A 2 -2.19 2.48 11.74
C ALA A 2 -2.28 2.72 10.23
N VAL A 3 -3.38 3.32 9.80
CA VAL A 3 -3.61 3.73 8.42
C VAL A 3 -3.94 5.21 8.45
N ARG A 4 -3.06 6.05 7.88
CA ARG A 4 -3.21 7.52 7.91
C ARG A 4 -3.17 8.09 6.50
N PRO A 5 -4.33 8.44 5.94
CA PRO A 5 -4.37 9.10 4.64
C PRO A 5 -4.07 10.59 4.78
N ARG A 6 -3.38 11.13 3.78
CA ARG A 6 -3.07 12.55 3.73
C ARG A 6 -3.04 13.02 2.29
N PHE A 7 -3.75 14.12 1.98
CA PHE A 7 -3.63 14.77 0.67
C PHE A 7 -2.57 15.85 0.73
N ASP A 8 -1.63 15.81 -0.21
CA ASP A 8 -0.62 16.84 -0.35
C ASP A 8 -1.18 18.04 -1.11
N ALA A 9 -0.42 19.13 -1.13
CA ALA A 9 -0.84 20.37 -1.79
C ALA A 9 -1.06 20.17 -3.29
N ASP A 10 -0.36 19.24 -3.92
CA ASP A 10 -0.50 18.92 -5.34
C ASP A 10 -1.65 17.95 -5.63
N GLY A 11 -2.37 17.52 -4.60
CA GLY A 11 -3.49 16.59 -4.76
C GLY A 11 -3.11 15.12 -4.66
N THR A 12 -1.85 14.79 -4.44
CA THR A 12 -1.43 13.39 -4.25
C THR A 12 -1.92 12.87 -2.91
N LEU A 13 -2.55 11.70 -2.91
CA LEU A 13 -2.89 11.01 -1.67
C LEU A 13 -1.71 10.15 -1.24
N THR A 14 -1.21 10.39 -0.04
CA THR A 14 -0.22 9.52 0.59
C THR A 14 -0.88 8.80 1.76
N VAL A 15 -0.84 7.47 1.75
CA VAL A 15 -1.36 6.65 2.84
C VAL A 15 -0.18 6.11 3.63
N PHE A 16 -0.05 6.53 4.88
CA PHE A 16 1.01 6.07 5.76
C PHE A 16 0.54 4.84 6.53
N LEU A 17 1.24 3.73 6.36
CA LEU A 17 0.95 2.49 7.07
C LEU A 17 2.02 2.25 8.13
N ALA A 18 1.62 1.72 9.28
CA ALA A 18 2.55 1.46 10.38
C ALA A 18 2.17 0.19 11.14
N GLY A 19 3.18 -0.48 11.68
CA GLY A 19 3.02 -1.64 12.55
C GLY A 19 2.84 -2.94 11.79
N THR A 20 2.07 -3.86 12.36
CA THR A 20 1.78 -5.15 11.75
C THR A 20 0.53 -5.02 10.89
N LEU A 21 0.67 -5.32 9.60
CA LEU A 21 -0.43 -5.23 8.65
C LEU A 21 -1.05 -6.62 8.47
N ASP A 22 -2.36 -6.68 8.61
CA ASP A 22 -3.12 -7.92 8.41
C ASP A 22 -4.31 -7.64 7.49
N ALA A 23 -5.09 -8.69 7.22
CA ALA A 23 -6.24 -8.57 6.32
C ALA A 23 -7.25 -7.51 6.76
N GLY A 24 -7.28 -7.19 8.07
CA GLY A 24 -8.16 -6.14 8.59
C GLY A 24 -7.80 -4.75 8.08
N CYS A 25 -6.52 -4.50 7.80
CA CYS A 25 -6.10 -3.18 7.29
C CYS A 25 -6.46 -2.98 5.82
N VAL A 26 -6.68 -4.05 5.06
CA VAL A 26 -7.00 -3.95 3.64
C VAL A 26 -8.26 -3.12 3.41
N ALA A 27 -9.30 -3.36 4.21
CA ALA A 27 -10.54 -2.59 4.10
C ALA A 27 -10.31 -1.10 4.38
N ASP A 28 -9.51 -0.79 5.40
CA ASP A 28 -9.22 0.60 5.76
C ASP A 28 -8.40 1.29 4.67
N VAL A 29 -7.40 0.62 4.13
CA VAL A 29 -6.59 1.15 3.04
C VAL A 29 -7.46 1.37 1.80
N ASP A 30 -8.25 0.38 1.44
CA ASP A 30 -9.10 0.48 0.25
C ASP A 30 -10.09 1.64 0.35
N ARG A 31 -10.65 1.87 1.53
CA ARG A 31 -11.52 3.00 1.78
C ARG A 31 -10.79 4.33 1.61
N ALA A 32 -9.54 4.41 2.09
CA ALA A 32 -8.74 5.61 1.91
C ALA A 32 -8.42 5.86 0.44
N LEU A 33 -8.15 4.81 -0.34
CA LEU A 33 -7.84 4.96 -1.77
C LEU A 33 -9.06 5.36 -2.59
N GLU A 34 -10.25 5.03 -2.13
CA GLU A 34 -11.49 5.25 -2.88
C GLU A 34 -11.69 6.72 -3.26
N SER A 35 -11.45 7.64 -2.32
CA SER A 35 -11.63 9.06 -2.60
C SER A 35 -10.66 9.58 -3.65
N ALA A 36 -9.42 9.11 -3.61
CA ALA A 36 -8.42 9.52 -4.61
C ALA A 36 -8.74 8.92 -5.98
N ARG A 37 -9.26 7.70 -6.02
CA ARG A 37 -9.69 7.07 -7.27
C ARG A 37 -10.81 7.85 -7.94
N ARG A 38 -11.78 8.30 -7.15
CA ARG A 38 -12.90 9.12 -7.68
C ARG A 38 -12.43 10.43 -8.27
N LEU A 39 -11.39 11.01 -7.69
CA LEU A 39 -10.85 12.29 -8.12
C LEU A 39 -9.73 12.14 -9.15
N HIS A 40 -9.39 10.91 -9.53
CA HIS A 40 -8.27 10.60 -10.44
C HIS A 40 -6.96 11.21 -9.96
N ARG A 41 -6.71 11.16 -8.64
CA ARG A 41 -5.50 11.70 -8.03
C ARG A 41 -4.43 10.63 -7.91
N PRO A 42 -3.14 11.00 -8.01
CA PRO A 42 -2.06 10.06 -7.77
C PRO A 42 -2.11 9.51 -6.34
N ILE A 43 -1.73 8.26 -6.18
CA ILE A 43 -1.77 7.57 -4.89
C ILE A 43 -0.40 7.01 -4.57
N VAL A 44 0.07 7.28 -3.36
CA VAL A 44 1.33 6.76 -2.81
C VAL A 44 1.03 6.08 -1.48
N ILE A 45 1.59 4.90 -1.29
CA ILE A 45 1.53 4.21 0.01
C ILE A 45 2.93 4.19 0.60
N ASP A 46 3.08 4.78 1.79
CA ASP A 46 4.34 4.85 2.50
C ASP A 46 4.42 3.69 3.50
N LEU A 47 5.43 2.86 3.37
CA LEU A 47 5.61 1.65 4.16
C LEU A 47 6.76 1.77 5.17
N SER A 48 7.30 2.97 5.39
CA SER A 48 8.50 3.16 6.20
C SER A 48 8.37 2.64 7.63
N LYS A 49 7.16 2.63 8.18
CA LYS A 49 6.91 2.21 9.56
C LYS A 49 6.21 0.86 9.67
N VAL A 50 6.15 0.12 8.58
CA VAL A 50 5.59 -1.23 8.59
C VAL A 50 6.63 -2.20 9.17
N ARG A 51 6.19 -3.02 10.11
CA ARG A 51 7.04 -4.01 10.77
C ARG A 51 6.85 -5.41 10.21
N LEU A 52 5.61 -5.83 10.10
CA LEU A 52 5.25 -7.13 9.56
C LEU A 52 4.04 -6.98 8.66
N ILE A 53 3.93 -7.90 7.70
CA ILE A 53 2.82 -7.90 6.76
C ILE A 53 2.45 -9.36 6.47
N ASP A 54 1.16 -9.68 6.53
CA ASP A 54 0.71 -11.02 6.21
C ASP A 54 0.58 -11.22 4.69
N ARG A 55 0.38 -12.44 4.28
CA ARG A 55 0.34 -12.78 2.86
C ARG A 55 -0.85 -12.13 2.12
N PRO A 56 -2.08 -12.15 2.65
CA PRO A 56 -3.20 -11.50 1.98
C PRO A 56 -2.97 -10.00 1.77
N THR A 57 -2.39 -9.32 2.75
CA THR A 57 -2.10 -7.89 2.64
C THR A 57 -0.99 -7.65 1.63
N THR A 58 0.04 -8.50 1.60
CA THR A 58 1.09 -8.41 0.58
C THR A 58 0.48 -8.53 -0.81
N GLN A 59 -0.43 -9.49 -0.99
CA GLN A 59 -1.11 -9.69 -2.26
C GLN A 59 -1.93 -8.46 -2.65
N TYR A 60 -2.62 -7.86 -1.69
CA TYR A 60 -3.38 -6.62 -1.92
C TYR A 60 -2.45 -5.50 -2.41
N LEU A 61 -1.28 -5.33 -1.79
CA LEU A 61 -0.33 -4.30 -2.22
C LEU A 61 0.18 -4.53 -3.64
N VAL A 62 0.44 -5.79 -3.99
CA VAL A 62 0.81 -6.14 -5.37
C VAL A 62 -0.31 -5.77 -6.35
N ASP A 63 -1.56 -6.04 -5.96
CA ASP A 63 -2.70 -5.75 -6.81
C ASP A 63 -2.89 -4.24 -7.02
N VAL A 64 -2.74 -3.43 -5.98
CA VAL A 64 -2.89 -1.97 -6.14
C VAL A 64 -1.73 -1.36 -6.91
N MET A 65 -0.54 -1.94 -6.86
CA MET A 65 0.56 -1.47 -7.70
C MET A 65 0.23 -1.58 -9.18
N ALA A 66 -0.53 -2.61 -9.56
CA ALA A 66 -0.97 -2.76 -10.95
C ALA A 66 -1.98 -1.68 -11.36
N ASP A 67 -2.59 -1.00 -10.39
CA ASP A 67 -3.57 0.08 -10.61
C ASP A 67 -2.93 1.46 -10.43
N ASP A 68 -1.63 1.59 -10.72
CA ASP A 68 -0.88 2.86 -10.67
C ASP A 68 -0.70 3.43 -9.26
N VAL A 69 -0.83 2.61 -8.23
CA VAL A 69 -0.48 3.01 -6.86
C VAL A 69 1.01 2.79 -6.66
N ARG A 70 1.71 3.82 -6.18
CA ARG A 70 3.15 3.76 -5.94
C ARG A 70 3.42 3.40 -4.47
N LEU A 71 4.33 2.46 -4.25
CA LEU A 71 4.81 2.13 -2.91
C LEU A 71 6.14 2.84 -2.67
N THR A 72 6.30 3.47 -1.50
CA THR A 72 7.52 4.21 -1.15
C THR A 72 8.05 3.79 0.21
N ASN A 73 9.35 4.00 0.40
CA ASN A 73 10.02 3.76 1.68
C ASN A 73 9.76 2.36 2.23
N CYS A 74 9.73 1.38 1.34
CA CYS A 74 9.42 0.01 1.71
C CYS A 74 10.63 -0.61 2.44
N PRO A 75 10.45 -1.11 3.68
CA PRO A 75 11.53 -1.82 4.36
C PRO A 75 11.98 -3.03 3.55
N GLU A 76 13.25 -3.39 3.67
CA GLU A 76 13.83 -4.45 2.84
C GLU A 76 13.09 -5.77 2.97
N HIS A 77 12.74 -6.18 4.19
CA HIS A 77 12.03 -7.45 4.39
C HIS A 77 10.63 -7.45 3.76
N VAL A 78 9.93 -6.32 3.78
CA VAL A 78 8.61 -6.17 3.15
C VAL A 78 8.77 -6.16 1.64
N ARG A 79 9.78 -5.46 1.14
CA ARG A 79 10.07 -5.40 -0.29
C ARG A 79 10.35 -6.78 -0.88
N LEU A 80 11.08 -7.62 -0.14
CA LEU A 80 11.36 -8.99 -0.58
C LEU A 80 10.07 -9.81 -0.70
N TRP A 81 9.16 -9.68 0.25
CA TRP A 81 7.89 -10.39 0.19
C TRP A 81 7.02 -9.93 -0.98
N ILE A 82 6.94 -8.60 -1.19
CA ILE A 82 6.21 -8.04 -2.32
C ILE A 82 6.83 -8.52 -3.64
N TYR A 83 8.15 -8.52 -3.72
CA TYR A 83 8.86 -8.99 -4.90
C TYR A 83 8.55 -10.46 -5.21
N ARG A 84 8.53 -11.31 -4.20
CA ARG A 84 8.21 -12.74 -4.38
C ARG A 84 6.79 -12.94 -4.90
N GLU A 85 5.82 -12.25 -4.34
CA GLU A 85 4.43 -12.35 -4.81
C GLU A 85 4.30 -11.83 -6.23
N SER A 86 4.95 -10.72 -6.54
CA SER A 86 4.95 -10.14 -7.87
C SER A 86 5.67 -11.04 -8.88
N GLY A 87 6.83 -11.60 -8.48
CA GLY A 87 7.60 -12.51 -9.32
C GLY A 87 6.87 -13.80 -9.65
N ALA A 88 6.11 -14.32 -8.68
CA ALA A 88 5.32 -15.52 -8.91
C ALA A 88 4.25 -15.31 -9.98
N ARG A 89 3.79 -14.08 -10.15
CA ARG A 89 2.83 -13.74 -11.20
C ARG A 89 3.46 -13.53 -12.57
N SER A 90 4.72 -13.18 -12.58
CA SER A 90 5.43 -12.88 -13.81
C SER A 90 5.78 -14.12 -14.60
N LEU A 91 5.69 -15.25 -13.95
CA LEU A 91 6.01 -16.55 -14.56
C LEU A 91 4.75 -17.19 -15.12
#